data_c82c429693b2604dad3d7849e0e335d0
#
_entry.id   c82c429693b2604dad3d7849e0e335d0
#
_cell.length_a   1.000
_cell.length_b   1.000
_cell.length_c   1.000
_cell.angle_alpha   90.00
_cell.angle_beta   90.00
_cell.angle_gamma   90.00
#
_symmetry.space_group_name_H-M   'P 1'
#
loop_
_entity.id
_entity.type
_entity.pdbx_description
1 polymer ?
#
loop_
_entity_poly.entity_id
_entity_poly.type
_entity_poly.pdbx_seq_one_letter_code
_entity_poly.pdbx_strand_id
1 'polypeptide(L)'
;MHSKDKTMSRHRNTTKGNNQDIVTEDIAPAKKLRNEFEESYCIIMDAKPFLKRVVYGIPQRTNEHVIFLIREGKASITINFKKYELKKGNLVVIPANYIVYIEKYSEDLDPWMTYFNFNTAEEKELVGIQATHLTLSDKEYRNAEEYFNLMYESITQHNKSKEEFMHLVMSMLFRIQSLDGRRLANPKSTKIPKVQQIKSQSIHMVVTMDEPQLTIAEYAERLGISENYLSIIIKQETKQTVKKWIEQKTETIIKMLLVDEENHTLNEISDIVGYSSPPQVVRFFKRRTGMTPYEYRKQKLMEKKKAIE
;
A
#
# COMPACT_ATOMS: atom_id res chain seq x y z
N MET A 1 -29.77 16.27 65.67
CA MET A 1 -28.73 15.30 66.07
C MET A 1 -27.83 15.06 64.87
N HIS A 2 -26.61 15.51 65.05
CA HIS A 2 -25.31 15.08 64.47
C HIS A 2 -25.23 14.94 62.97
N SER A 3 -24.62 15.88 62.27
CA SER A 3 -23.15 16.17 62.18
C SER A 3 -22.39 15.08 61.41
N LYS A 4 -21.83 15.38 60.25
CA LYS A 4 -20.43 15.79 60.07
C LYS A 4 -20.09 16.05 58.61
N ASP A 5 -19.57 17.23 58.39
CA ASP A 5 -18.63 17.62 57.33
C ASP A 5 -17.60 16.59 56.95
N LYS A 6 -17.23 16.60 55.67
CA LYS A 6 -15.83 16.63 55.30
C LYS A 6 -15.63 17.17 53.87
N THR A 7 -15.18 18.39 53.83
CA THR A 7 -14.34 19.05 52.84
C THR A 7 -13.19 18.18 52.37
N MET A 8 -12.85 18.30 51.10
CA MET A 8 -11.49 18.35 50.54
C MET A 8 -11.57 17.95 49.08
N SER A 9 -10.94 18.48 48.13
CA SER A 9 -9.83 19.42 48.00
C SER A 9 -9.70 19.64 46.50
N ARG A 10 -9.67 20.85 46.05
CA ARG A 10 -9.32 21.26 44.69
C ARG A 10 -7.84 20.90 44.43
N HIS A 11 -7.58 20.03 43.46
CA HIS A 11 -6.30 20.06 42.80
C HIS A 11 -6.50 20.49 41.36
N ARG A 12 -6.13 21.73 41.08
CA ARG A 12 -5.79 22.23 39.78
C ARG A 12 -4.45 21.56 39.40
N ASN A 13 -4.46 20.72 38.41
CA ASN A 13 -3.25 20.44 37.67
C ASN A 13 -3.38 21.06 36.28
N THR A 14 -2.73 22.21 36.16
CA THR A 14 -2.35 22.81 34.89
C THR A 14 -1.21 21.99 34.31
N THR A 15 -1.49 21.17 33.35
CA THR A 15 -0.46 20.62 32.46
C THR A 15 -0.55 21.36 31.13
N LYS A 16 0.41 22.26 30.94
CA LYS A 16 0.83 22.71 29.61
C LYS A 16 1.38 21.50 28.88
N GLY A 17 0.58 20.89 28.02
CA GLY A 17 1.03 19.84 27.08
C GLY A 17 1.60 20.54 25.85
N ASN A 18 2.84 20.29 25.57
CA ASN A 18 3.55 20.69 24.37
C ASN A 18 2.89 20.06 23.14
N ASN A 19 2.45 20.88 22.21
CA ASN A 19 1.85 20.50 20.92
C ASN A 19 2.88 19.99 19.88
N GLN A 20 4.01 19.41 20.33
CA GLN A 20 5.04 18.89 19.42
C GLN A 20 5.12 17.35 19.33
N ASP A 21 4.34 16.61 20.14
CA ASP A 21 4.57 15.16 20.29
C ASP A 21 3.57 14.26 19.52
N ILE A 22 2.69 14.81 18.67
CA ILE A 22 1.66 14.00 17.99
C ILE A 22 2.16 13.39 16.66
N VAL A 23 3.35 13.76 16.18
CA VAL A 23 3.83 13.35 14.85
C VAL A 23 4.90 12.26 14.88
N THR A 24 5.46 11.90 16.03
CA THR A 24 6.73 11.14 16.08
C THR A 24 6.73 9.86 16.92
N GLU A 25 5.69 9.51 17.65
CA GLU A 25 5.70 8.28 18.43
C GLU A 25 4.64 7.29 17.96
N ASP A 26 5.09 6.10 17.59
CA ASP A 26 4.33 4.91 17.23
C ASP A 26 3.77 4.81 15.80
N ILE A 27 4.65 4.74 14.80
CA ILE A 27 4.32 3.98 13.60
C ILE A 27 4.55 2.49 13.90
N ALA A 28 3.66 1.93 14.69
CA ALA A 28 3.40 0.50 14.68
C ALA A 28 2.83 0.11 13.30
N PRO A 29 2.92 -1.16 12.88
CA PRO A 29 2.40 -1.59 11.58
C PRO A 29 0.99 -1.05 11.39
N ALA A 30 0.59 -0.76 10.16
CA ALA A 30 -0.61 -0.02 9.73
C ALA A 30 -1.93 -0.26 10.54
N LYS A 31 -2.01 -1.33 11.31
CA LYS A 31 -3.10 -1.64 12.24
C LYS A 31 -3.16 -0.74 13.49
N LYS A 32 -2.03 -0.21 13.98
CA LYS A 32 -2.01 0.63 15.20
C LYS A 32 -2.29 2.10 14.89
N LEU A 33 -1.89 2.57 13.73
CA LEU A 33 -2.35 3.85 13.18
C LEU A 33 -3.88 3.87 12.95
N ARG A 34 -4.48 2.71 12.67
CA ARG A 34 -5.93 2.54 12.48
C ARG A 34 -6.75 2.76 13.74
N ASN A 35 -6.19 2.50 14.93
CA ASN A 35 -6.92 2.62 16.19
C ASN A 35 -6.89 4.04 16.79
N GLU A 36 -5.98 4.91 16.34
CA GLU A 36 -5.86 6.29 16.84
C GLU A 36 -6.44 7.32 15.85
N PHE A 37 -6.55 6.97 14.57
CA PHE A 37 -7.21 7.79 13.55
C PHE A 37 -8.36 6.97 12.94
N GLU A 38 -9.59 7.25 13.36
CA GLU A 38 -10.81 6.80 12.66
C GLU A 38 -10.86 7.29 11.19
N GLU A 39 -9.83 7.95 10.71
CA GLU A 39 -9.77 8.65 9.45
C GLU A 39 -8.86 7.93 8.44
N SER A 40 -9.42 7.65 7.27
CA SER A 40 -8.80 6.88 6.18
C SER A 40 -7.80 7.71 5.35
N TYR A 41 -7.06 8.65 5.95
CA TYR A 41 -6.06 9.46 5.27
C TYR A 41 -4.92 9.90 6.19
N CYS A 42 -3.74 10.05 5.63
CA CYS A 42 -2.53 10.45 6.35
C CYS A 42 -1.51 11.04 5.37
N ILE A 43 -0.64 11.91 5.87
CA ILE A 43 0.53 12.38 5.13
C ILE A 43 1.79 12.24 5.98
N ILE A 44 2.87 11.76 5.39
CA ILE A 44 4.17 11.57 6.02
C ILE A 44 5.19 12.40 5.24
N MET A 45 5.72 13.45 5.89
CA MET A 45 6.74 14.35 5.34
C MET A 45 8.15 13.98 5.81
N ASP A 46 8.28 13.23 6.91
CA ASP A 46 9.52 12.60 7.35
C ASP A 46 9.33 11.09 7.44
N ALA A 47 9.81 10.38 6.45
CA ALA A 47 9.68 8.92 6.41
C ALA A 47 10.85 8.18 7.06
N LYS A 48 11.86 8.86 7.58
CA LYS A 48 13.04 8.20 8.20
C LYS A 48 12.68 7.28 9.36
N PRO A 49 11.79 7.66 10.30
CA PRO A 49 11.36 6.75 11.36
C PRO A 49 10.64 5.52 10.82
N PHE A 50 9.82 5.69 9.79
CA PHE A 50 9.12 4.60 9.11
C PHE A 50 10.11 3.66 8.40
N LEU A 51 11.05 4.21 7.63
CA LEU A 51 12.01 3.42 6.86
C LEU A 51 12.92 2.56 7.75
N LYS A 52 13.30 3.06 8.93
CA LYS A 52 14.08 2.27 9.91
C LYS A 52 13.39 0.98 10.35
N ARG A 53 12.06 0.94 10.32
CA ARG A 53 11.25 -0.23 10.71
C ARG A 53 10.90 -1.16 9.53
N VAL A 54 11.29 -0.77 8.31
CA VAL A 54 11.05 -1.59 7.13
C VAL A 54 11.97 -2.80 7.11
N VAL A 55 11.37 -3.98 7.05
CA VAL A 55 12.11 -5.23 6.84
C VAL A 55 12.09 -5.57 5.35
N TYR A 56 13.27 -5.69 4.78
CA TYR A 56 13.42 -5.97 3.35
C TYR A 56 12.78 -7.29 2.93
N GLY A 57 12.14 -7.26 1.75
CA GLY A 57 11.61 -8.44 1.10
C GLY A 57 10.41 -9.07 1.81
N ILE A 58 9.79 -8.39 2.80
CA ILE A 58 8.49 -8.79 3.34
C ILE A 58 7.42 -8.11 2.52
N PRO A 59 6.58 -8.89 1.80
CA PRO A 59 5.44 -8.33 1.10
C PRO A 59 4.41 -7.79 2.10
N GLN A 60 3.84 -6.64 1.79
CA GLN A 60 2.75 -6.04 2.55
C GLN A 60 1.62 -5.66 1.59
N ARG A 61 0.38 -5.82 2.01
CA ARG A 61 -0.78 -5.32 1.25
C ARG A 61 -1.10 -3.91 1.72
N THR A 62 -1.20 -2.98 0.79
CA THR A 62 -1.69 -1.63 1.10
C THR A 62 -3.21 -1.68 1.28
N ASN A 63 -3.72 -1.16 2.39
CA ASN A 63 -5.17 -1.05 2.60
C ASN A 63 -5.73 0.24 2.00
N GLU A 64 -4.87 1.24 1.88
CA GLU A 64 -5.16 2.56 1.33
C GLU A 64 -4.47 2.76 -0.02
N HIS A 65 -4.94 3.73 -0.78
CA HIS A 65 -4.19 4.28 -1.90
C HIS A 65 -2.99 5.05 -1.36
N VAL A 66 -1.86 4.96 -2.06
CA VAL A 66 -0.63 5.65 -1.67
C VAL A 66 -0.10 6.45 -2.85
N ILE A 67 0.25 7.71 -2.60
CA ILE A 67 1.09 8.50 -3.50
C ILE A 67 2.38 8.80 -2.76
N PHE A 68 3.52 8.61 -3.40
CA PHE A 68 4.79 9.03 -2.83
C PHE A 68 5.71 9.67 -3.86
N LEU A 69 6.45 10.66 -3.39
CA LEU A 69 7.43 11.43 -4.13
C LEU A 69 8.81 11.18 -3.53
N ILE A 70 9.77 10.71 -4.35
CA ILE A 70 11.15 10.55 -3.91
C ILE A 70 11.87 11.90 -4.00
N ARG A 71 12.23 12.46 -2.84
CA ARG A 71 12.94 13.74 -2.73
C ARG A 71 14.44 13.57 -2.79
N GLU A 72 14.96 12.55 -2.13
CA GLU A 72 16.38 12.19 -2.12
C GLU A 72 16.53 10.67 -2.11
N GLY A 73 17.73 10.21 -2.45
CA GLY A 73 18.10 8.81 -2.38
C GLY A 73 17.53 7.93 -3.49
N LYS A 74 17.60 6.62 -3.26
CA LYS A 74 17.18 5.58 -4.21
C LYS A 74 16.49 4.44 -3.46
N ALA A 75 15.54 3.79 -4.13
CA ALA A 75 14.90 2.59 -3.64
C ALA A 75 14.61 1.61 -4.78
N SER A 76 14.67 0.32 -4.49
CA SER A 76 14.15 -0.74 -5.35
C SER A 76 12.94 -1.34 -4.66
N ILE A 77 11.79 -1.19 -5.29
CA ILE A 77 10.51 -1.70 -4.77
C ILE A 77 9.84 -2.61 -5.79
N THR A 78 9.07 -3.55 -5.31
CA THR A 78 8.19 -4.35 -6.15
C THR A 78 6.74 -4.05 -5.81
N ILE A 79 5.96 -3.68 -6.82
CA ILE A 79 4.53 -3.42 -6.73
C ILE A 79 3.84 -4.44 -7.63
N ASN A 80 2.99 -5.29 -7.05
CA ASN A 80 2.27 -6.34 -7.77
C ASN A 80 3.15 -7.13 -8.76
N PHE A 81 4.29 -7.63 -8.25
CA PHE A 81 5.26 -8.45 -8.99
C PHE A 81 6.05 -7.70 -10.08
N LYS A 82 5.87 -6.40 -10.22
CA LYS A 82 6.67 -5.56 -11.10
C LYS A 82 7.67 -4.74 -10.30
N LYS A 83 8.95 -4.88 -10.66
CA LYS A 83 10.04 -4.17 -10.01
C LYS A 83 10.19 -2.76 -10.57
N TYR A 84 10.44 -1.81 -9.67
CA TYR A 84 10.72 -0.42 -9.97
C TYR A 84 11.99 0.02 -9.26
N GLU A 85 12.88 0.65 -10.02
CA GLU A 85 14.05 1.35 -9.48
C GLU A 85 13.69 2.82 -9.37
N LEU A 86 13.72 3.33 -8.16
CA LEU A 86 13.28 4.68 -7.82
C LEU A 86 14.46 5.56 -7.45
N LYS A 87 14.35 6.84 -7.79
CA LYS A 87 15.32 7.88 -7.48
C LYS A 87 14.63 9.23 -7.31
N LYS A 88 15.37 10.25 -6.87
CA LYS A 88 14.87 11.63 -6.81
C LYS A 88 14.10 12.03 -8.06
N GLY A 89 12.95 12.66 -7.85
CA GLY A 89 12.04 13.11 -8.92
C GLY A 89 11.08 12.02 -9.41
N ASN A 90 11.12 10.81 -8.86
CA ASN A 90 10.10 9.81 -9.15
C ASN A 90 8.86 10.02 -8.28
N LEU A 91 7.70 10.01 -8.92
CA LEU A 91 6.38 9.99 -8.31
C LEU A 91 5.72 8.66 -8.59
N VAL A 92 5.19 8.01 -7.55
CA VAL A 92 4.55 6.71 -7.66
C VAL A 92 3.17 6.74 -7.03
N VAL A 93 2.20 6.15 -7.72
CA VAL A 93 0.85 5.92 -7.20
C VAL A 93 0.65 4.42 -7.05
N ILE A 94 0.23 4.00 -5.88
CA ILE A 94 -0.10 2.61 -5.57
C ILE A 94 -1.58 2.56 -5.18
N PRO A 95 -2.42 1.87 -5.96
CA PRO A 95 -3.81 1.65 -5.57
C PRO A 95 -3.93 0.81 -4.30
N ALA A 96 -5.03 0.99 -3.56
CA ALA A 96 -5.37 0.12 -2.43
C ALA A 96 -5.42 -1.36 -2.83
N ASN A 97 -5.14 -2.22 -1.89
CA ASN A 97 -5.07 -3.68 -2.03
C ASN A 97 -3.92 -4.21 -2.91
N TYR A 98 -2.97 -3.35 -3.29
CA TYR A 98 -1.78 -3.78 -4.01
C TYR A 98 -0.74 -4.36 -3.04
N ILE A 99 -0.01 -5.37 -3.52
CA ILE A 99 1.09 -5.97 -2.77
C ILE A 99 2.37 -5.22 -3.10
N VAL A 100 3.03 -4.72 -2.05
CA VAL A 100 4.27 -3.95 -2.15
C VAL A 100 5.31 -4.54 -1.23
N TYR A 101 6.55 -4.56 -1.66
CA TYR A 101 7.69 -4.77 -0.78
C TYR A 101 8.92 -4.00 -1.24
N ILE A 102 9.69 -3.55 -0.27
CA ILE A 102 10.94 -2.84 -0.49
C ILE A 102 12.05 -3.89 -0.54
N GLU A 103 12.79 -3.94 -1.65
CA GLU A 103 13.93 -4.84 -1.81
C GLU A 103 15.19 -4.25 -1.17
N LYS A 104 15.40 -2.96 -1.40
CA LYS A 104 16.51 -2.18 -0.84
C LYS A 104 16.24 -0.69 -0.97
N TYR A 105 16.90 0.10 -0.16
CA TYR A 105 16.96 1.56 -0.29
C TYR A 105 18.29 2.11 0.20
N SER A 106 18.63 3.33 -0.21
CA SER A 106 19.83 4.04 0.25
C SER A 106 19.56 4.77 1.58
N GLU A 107 20.59 4.98 2.39
CA GLU A 107 20.47 5.62 3.71
C GLU A 107 19.92 7.06 3.64
N ASP A 108 20.14 7.73 2.52
CA ASP A 108 19.65 9.08 2.23
C ASP A 108 18.24 9.10 1.64
N LEU A 109 17.53 7.96 1.60
CA LEU A 109 16.17 7.91 1.06
C LEU A 109 15.24 8.81 1.88
N ASP A 110 14.60 9.75 1.18
CA ASP A 110 13.64 10.70 1.74
C ASP A 110 12.40 10.78 0.84
N PRO A 111 11.39 9.93 1.04
CA PRO A 111 10.11 10.03 0.35
C PRO A 111 9.12 10.85 1.16
N TRP A 112 8.35 11.71 0.49
CA TRP A 112 7.08 12.18 1.02
C TRP A 112 5.97 11.24 0.57
N MET A 113 5.05 10.91 1.48
CA MET A 113 4.00 9.92 1.23
C MET A 113 2.64 10.42 1.71
N THR A 114 1.59 10.14 0.95
CA THR A 114 0.21 10.33 1.40
C THR A 114 -0.57 9.05 1.21
N TYR A 115 -1.38 8.73 2.22
CA TYR A 115 -2.29 7.59 2.25
C TYR A 115 -3.71 8.12 2.27
N PHE A 116 -4.62 7.50 1.51
CA PHE A 116 -6.01 7.93 1.46
C PHE A 116 -6.92 6.83 0.95
N ASN A 117 -8.20 6.93 1.31
CA ASN A 117 -9.29 6.16 0.73
C ASN A 117 -10.39 7.12 0.27
N PHE A 118 -11.09 6.74 -0.78
CA PHE A 118 -12.27 7.47 -1.22
C PHE A 118 -13.47 7.18 -0.33
N ASN A 119 -14.26 8.21 -0.08
CA ASN A 119 -15.47 8.10 0.74
C ASN A 119 -16.65 7.52 -0.05
N THR A 120 -16.68 7.73 -1.37
CA THR A 120 -17.79 7.33 -2.23
C THR A 120 -17.33 6.49 -3.42
N ALA A 121 -18.26 5.70 -3.98
CA ALA A 121 -18.03 4.97 -5.22
C ALA A 121 -17.83 5.91 -6.42
N GLU A 122 -18.51 7.07 -6.41
CA GLU A 122 -18.43 8.09 -7.45
C GLU A 122 -17.03 8.70 -7.52
N GLU A 123 -16.40 9.01 -6.36
CA GLU A 123 -15.03 9.49 -6.32
C GLU A 123 -14.05 8.47 -6.90
N LYS A 124 -14.25 7.19 -6.59
CA LYS A 124 -13.43 6.07 -7.14
C LYS A 124 -13.55 5.99 -8.65
N GLU A 125 -14.76 6.10 -9.17
CA GLU A 125 -15.04 6.01 -10.60
C GLU A 125 -14.50 7.23 -11.35
N LEU A 126 -14.64 8.43 -10.75
CA LEU A 126 -14.20 9.68 -11.35
C LEU A 126 -12.69 9.72 -11.59
N VAL A 127 -11.91 9.17 -10.68
CA VAL A 127 -10.44 9.24 -10.74
C VAL A 127 -9.81 8.01 -11.39
N GLY A 128 -10.39 6.82 -11.23
CA GLY A 128 -9.87 5.58 -11.82
C GLY A 128 -8.40 5.33 -11.53
N ILE A 129 -8.02 5.24 -10.25
CA ILE A 129 -6.63 5.10 -9.83
C ILE A 129 -5.99 3.83 -10.40
N GLN A 130 -4.83 4.01 -11.02
CA GLN A 130 -3.99 2.92 -11.50
C GLN A 130 -2.58 3.07 -10.94
N ALA A 131 -1.87 1.93 -10.81
CA ALA A 131 -0.45 1.96 -10.46
C ALA A 131 0.31 2.77 -11.51
N THR A 132 0.99 3.80 -11.07
CA THR A 132 1.66 4.77 -11.94
C THR A 132 3.05 5.03 -11.41
N HIS A 133 4.03 5.12 -12.31
CA HIS A 133 5.39 5.55 -12.00
C HIS A 133 5.80 6.61 -13.04
N LEU A 134 6.06 7.81 -12.56
CA LEU A 134 6.48 8.95 -13.38
C LEU A 134 7.88 9.41 -12.97
N THR A 135 8.65 9.85 -13.95
CA THR A 135 9.84 10.67 -13.72
C THR A 135 9.46 12.10 -14.06
N LEU A 136 9.43 12.95 -13.04
CA LEU A 136 8.99 14.34 -13.17
C LEU A 136 10.11 15.23 -13.71
N SER A 137 9.74 16.22 -14.53
CA SER A 137 10.60 17.37 -14.80
C SER A 137 10.72 18.27 -13.56
N ASP A 138 11.70 19.17 -13.51
CA ASP A 138 11.89 20.08 -12.37
C ASP A 138 10.65 20.93 -12.05
N LYS A 139 9.90 21.33 -13.07
CA LYS A 139 8.64 22.07 -12.89
C LYS A 139 7.56 21.20 -12.28
N GLU A 140 7.40 19.97 -12.77
CA GLU A 140 6.40 19.02 -12.27
C GLU A 140 6.76 18.56 -10.86
N TYR A 141 8.05 18.39 -10.58
CA TYR A 141 8.55 18.06 -9.26
C TYR A 141 8.18 19.14 -8.23
N ARG A 142 8.47 20.42 -8.51
CA ARG A 142 8.06 21.54 -7.63
C ARG A 142 6.55 21.59 -7.42
N ASN A 143 5.78 21.41 -8.48
CA ASN A 143 4.31 21.36 -8.34
C ASN A 143 3.86 20.19 -7.44
N ALA A 144 4.51 19.02 -7.54
CA ALA A 144 4.20 17.89 -6.68
C ALA A 144 4.54 18.19 -5.21
N GLU A 145 5.69 18.82 -4.94
CA GLU A 145 6.05 19.27 -3.58
C GLU A 145 5.00 20.26 -3.01
N GLU A 146 4.50 21.19 -3.82
CA GLU A 146 3.44 22.13 -3.40
C GLU A 146 2.15 21.39 -3.02
N TYR A 147 1.73 20.36 -3.78
CA TYR A 147 0.58 19.54 -3.40
C TYR A 147 0.77 18.86 -2.06
N PHE A 148 1.94 18.28 -1.81
CA PHE A 148 2.25 17.66 -0.51
C PHE A 148 2.24 18.67 0.63
N ASN A 149 2.80 19.87 0.44
CA ASN A 149 2.78 20.94 1.44
C ASN A 149 1.34 21.38 1.75
N LEU A 150 0.51 21.65 0.74
CA LEU A 150 -0.89 22.02 0.93
C LEU A 150 -1.69 20.92 1.64
N MET A 151 -1.51 19.66 1.25
CA MET A 151 -2.14 18.52 1.95
C MET A 151 -1.69 18.45 3.41
N TYR A 152 -0.42 18.67 3.70
CA TYR A 152 0.10 18.71 5.07
C TYR A 152 -0.51 19.86 5.88
N GLU A 153 -0.57 21.06 5.30
CA GLU A 153 -1.20 22.23 5.92
C GLU A 153 -2.68 22.00 6.23
N SER A 154 -3.44 21.39 5.30
CA SER A 154 -4.88 21.16 5.45
C SER A 154 -5.24 20.25 6.64
N ILE A 155 -4.31 19.42 7.11
CA ILE A 155 -4.53 18.52 8.26
C ILE A 155 -3.78 18.89 9.53
N THR A 156 -2.81 19.82 9.46
CA THR A 156 -2.00 20.22 10.62
C THR A 156 -2.36 21.59 11.18
N GLN A 157 -2.97 22.46 10.40
CA GLN A 157 -3.38 23.80 10.85
C GLN A 157 -4.65 23.79 11.70
N HIS A 158 -4.99 24.93 12.32
CA HIS A 158 -6.09 25.05 13.29
C HIS A 158 -7.47 24.64 12.76
N ASN A 159 -7.70 24.76 11.46
CA ASN A 159 -8.94 24.37 10.78
C ASN A 159 -8.70 23.11 9.92
N LYS A 160 -8.39 21.99 10.58
CA LYS A 160 -8.22 20.71 9.90
C LYS A 160 -9.42 20.40 9.00
N SER A 161 -9.18 20.27 7.70
CA SER A 161 -10.23 19.97 6.72
C SER A 161 -9.89 18.71 5.92
N LYS A 162 -10.63 17.64 6.21
CA LYS A 162 -10.56 16.40 5.44
C LYS A 162 -11.01 16.62 4.00
N GLU A 163 -12.04 17.43 3.81
CA GLU A 163 -12.58 17.76 2.49
C GLU A 163 -11.52 18.47 1.65
N GLU A 164 -10.82 19.45 2.22
CA GLU A 164 -9.73 20.15 1.54
C GLU A 164 -8.60 19.18 1.17
N PHE A 165 -8.16 18.36 2.12
CA PHE A 165 -7.17 17.31 1.87
C PHE A 165 -7.57 16.42 0.70
N MET A 166 -8.78 15.89 0.69
CA MET A 166 -9.28 15.00 -0.36
C MET A 166 -9.39 15.71 -1.71
N HIS A 167 -9.81 16.98 -1.76
CA HIS A 167 -9.82 17.75 -3.01
C HIS A 167 -8.42 17.98 -3.56
N LEU A 168 -7.42 18.23 -2.70
CA LEU A 168 -6.02 18.32 -3.10
C LEU A 168 -5.49 17.00 -3.64
N VAL A 169 -5.80 15.88 -2.98
CA VAL A 169 -5.46 14.53 -3.47
C VAL A 169 -6.08 14.28 -4.85
N MET A 170 -7.37 14.57 -5.02
CA MET A 170 -8.06 14.41 -6.31
C MET A 170 -7.43 15.28 -7.41
N SER A 171 -7.15 16.55 -7.11
CA SER A 171 -6.50 17.47 -8.03
C SER A 171 -5.12 16.96 -8.47
N MET A 172 -4.33 16.45 -7.50
CA MET A 172 -3.04 15.84 -7.78
C MET A 172 -3.17 14.59 -8.67
N LEU A 173 -4.13 13.71 -8.40
CA LEU A 173 -4.38 12.52 -9.20
C LEU A 173 -4.78 12.87 -10.64
N PHE A 174 -5.63 13.88 -10.84
CA PHE A 174 -5.95 14.38 -12.17
C PHE A 174 -4.73 14.93 -12.92
N ARG A 175 -3.84 15.61 -12.19
CA ARG A 175 -2.58 16.08 -12.75
C ARG A 175 -1.68 14.92 -13.16
N ILE A 176 -1.53 13.91 -12.31
CA ILE A 176 -0.78 12.68 -12.59
C ILE A 176 -1.31 11.98 -13.84
N GLN A 177 -2.62 11.81 -13.95
CA GLN A 177 -3.23 11.21 -15.14
C GLN A 177 -2.97 12.00 -16.41
N SER A 178 -2.95 13.33 -16.32
CA SER A 178 -2.61 14.20 -17.45
C SER A 178 -1.15 14.01 -17.88
N LEU A 179 -0.22 13.88 -16.94
CA LEU A 179 1.19 13.65 -17.21
C LEU A 179 1.46 12.26 -17.80
N ASP A 180 0.72 11.25 -17.34
CA ASP A 180 0.83 9.88 -17.85
C ASP A 180 0.19 9.69 -19.25
N GLY A 181 -0.32 10.74 -19.85
CA GLY A 181 -0.93 10.71 -21.19
C GLY A 181 -2.28 10.00 -21.28
N ARG A 182 -2.82 9.50 -20.17
CA ARG A 182 -4.08 8.73 -20.14
C ARG A 182 -5.32 9.57 -20.45
N ARG A 183 -5.26 10.88 -20.20
CA ARG A 183 -6.36 11.83 -20.49
C ARG A 183 -6.34 12.42 -21.91
N LEU A 184 -5.25 12.31 -22.63
CA LEU A 184 -5.12 12.92 -23.96
C LEU A 184 -5.93 12.21 -25.05
N ALA A 185 -6.46 11.03 -24.75
CA ALA A 185 -7.37 10.31 -25.65
C ALA A 185 -8.82 10.79 -25.52
N ASN A 186 -9.07 12.09 -25.72
CA ASN A 186 -10.41 12.67 -25.86
C ASN A 186 -11.08 13.19 -24.56
N PRO A 187 -10.98 14.50 -24.23
CA PRO A 187 -11.66 15.11 -23.07
C PRO A 187 -13.19 15.11 -23.16
N LYS A 188 -13.78 14.71 -24.30
CA LYS A 188 -15.22 14.54 -24.48
C LYS A 188 -15.71 13.10 -24.39
N SER A 189 -14.80 12.13 -24.26
CA SER A 189 -15.16 10.73 -24.06
C SER A 189 -15.01 10.38 -22.60
N THR A 190 -16.07 10.48 -21.84
CA THR A 190 -16.20 9.92 -20.48
C THR A 190 -16.14 8.39 -20.46
N LYS A 191 -16.02 7.74 -21.62
CA LYS A 191 -15.93 6.27 -21.72
C LYS A 191 -14.50 5.86 -22.03
N ILE A 192 -13.81 5.35 -21.03
CA ILE A 192 -12.60 4.54 -21.24
C ILE A 192 -13.00 3.44 -22.25
N PRO A 193 -12.20 3.21 -23.32
CA PRO A 193 -12.50 2.13 -24.25
C PRO A 193 -12.76 0.83 -23.50
N LYS A 194 -13.85 0.13 -23.81
CA LYS A 194 -14.29 -1.08 -23.08
C LYS A 194 -13.14 -2.11 -22.91
N VAL A 195 -12.27 -2.22 -23.91
CA VAL A 195 -11.07 -3.07 -23.87
C VAL A 195 -10.08 -2.61 -22.77
N GLN A 196 -9.87 -1.31 -22.65
CA GLN A 196 -8.95 -0.77 -21.64
C GLN A 196 -9.55 -0.84 -20.23
N GLN A 197 -10.86 -0.70 -20.11
CA GLN A 197 -11.58 -0.91 -18.85
C GLN A 197 -11.51 -2.38 -18.42
N ILE A 198 -11.83 -3.32 -19.32
CA ILE A 198 -11.71 -4.76 -19.07
C ILE A 198 -10.27 -5.11 -18.66
N LYS A 199 -9.27 -4.59 -19.37
CA LYS A 199 -7.85 -4.81 -19.07
C LYS A 199 -7.50 -4.33 -17.65
N SER A 200 -7.88 -3.11 -17.28
CA SER A 200 -7.63 -2.54 -15.95
C SER A 200 -8.36 -3.31 -14.86
N GLN A 201 -9.63 -3.67 -15.07
CA GLN A 201 -10.41 -4.47 -14.15
C GLN A 201 -9.83 -5.88 -13.98
N SER A 202 -9.40 -6.51 -15.09
CA SER A 202 -8.77 -7.82 -15.07
C SER A 202 -7.48 -7.81 -14.25
N ILE A 203 -6.62 -6.82 -14.47
CA ILE A 203 -5.37 -6.68 -13.72
C ILE A 203 -5.68 -6.43 -12.25
N HIS A 204 -6.59 -5.49 -11.96
CA HIS A 204 -6.98 -5.18 -10.60
C HIS A 204 -7.56 -6.41 -9.88
N MET A 205 -8.52 -7.11 -10.47
CA MET A 205 -9.14 -8.29 -9.89
C MET A 205 -8.11 -9.40 -9.66
N VAL A 206 -7.33 -9.73 -10.68
CA VAL A 206 -6.29 -10.76 -10.60
C VAL A 206 -5.26 -10.45 -9.51
N VAL A 207 -4.99 -9.19 -9.27
CA VAL A 207 -4.03 -8.71 -8.25
C VAL A 207 -4.63 -8.69 -6.85
N THR A 208 -5.88 -8.23 -6.73
CA THR A 208 -6.54 -8.00 -5.43
C THR A 208 -7.28 -9.20 -4.88
N MET A 209 -7.59 -10.22 -5.72
CA MET A 209 -8.26 -11.44 -5.23
C MET A 209 -7.35 -12.20 -4.26
N ASP A 210 -7.87 -12.46 -3.08
CA ASP A 210 -7.17 -13.19 -2.02
C ASP A 210 -7.26 -14.73 -2.15
N GLU A 211 -7.78 -15.21 -3.26
CA GLU A 211 -7.97 -16.65 -3.55
C GLU A 211 -6.85 -17.14 -4.49
N PRO A 212 -5.68 -17.52 -3.96
CA PRO A 212 -4.54 -17.97 -4.78
C PRO A 212 -4.76 -19.33 -5.42
N GLN A 213 -5.77 -20.10 -4.95
CA GLN A 213 -6.13 -21.42 -5.46
C GLN A 213 -6.95 -21.38 -6.75
N LEU A 214 -7.44 -20.22 -7.17
CA LEU A 214 -8.22 -20.12 -8.40
C LEU A 214 -7.39 -20.53 -9.62
N THR A 215 -7.99 -21.38 -10.44
CA THR A 215 -7.46 -21.72 -11.76
C THR A 215 -7.60 -20.54 -12.73
N ILE A 216 -6.88 -20.60 -13.83
CA ILE A 216 -7.03 -19.57 -14.89
C ILE A 216 -8.46 -19.52 -15.43
N ALA A 217 -9.13 -20.68 -15.50
CA ALA A 217 -10.53 -20.80 -15.93
C ALA A 217 -11.46 -20.00 -15.01
N GLU A 218 -11.33 -20.20 -13.70
CA GLU A 218 -12.15 -19.52 -12.69
C GLU A 218 -11.90 -18.00 -12.68
N TYR A 219 -10.63 -17.57 -12.85
CA TYR A 219 -10.32 -16.15 -13.03
C TYR A 219 -10.97 -15.57 -14.29
N ALA A 220 -10.89 -16.28 -15.40
CA ALA A 220 -11.46 -15.85 -16.67
C ALA A 220 -12.99 -15.78 -16.60
N GLU A 221 -13.64 -16.76 -15.99
CA GLU A 221 -15.09 -16.81 -15.76
C GLU A 221 -15.57 -15.62 -14.94
N ARG A 222 -14.94 -15.32 -13.80
CA ARG A 222 -15.28 -14.18 -12.95
C ARG A 222 -15.10 -12.82 -13.65
N LEU A 223 -14.20 -12.76 -14.60
CA LEU A 223 -13.94 -11.56 -15.41
C LEU A 223 -14.83 -11.48 -16.64
N GLY A 224 -15.59 -12.53 -16.96
CA GLY A 224 -16.39 -12.62 -18.18
C GLY A 224 -15.56 -12.58 -19.47
N ILE A 225 -14.33 -13.13 -19.44
CA ILE A 225 -13.40 -13.18 -20.57
C ILE A 225 -12.90 -14.62 -20.81
N SER A 226 -12.30 -14.87 -21.97
CA SER A 226 -11.71 -16.18 -22.23
C SER A 226 -10.36 -16.35 -21.51
N GLU A 227 -10.00 -17.59 -21.16
CA GLU A 227 -8.69 -17.92 -20.57
C GLU A 227 -7.52 -17.47 -21.46
N ASN A 228 -7.67 -17.59 -22.78
CA ASN A 228 -6.66 -17.17 -23.73
C ASN A 228 -6.45 -15.65 -23.65
N TYR A 229 -7.53 -14.87 -23.58
CA TYR A 229 -7.44 -13.41 -23.48
C TYR A 229 -6.83 -12.98 -22.13
N LEU A 230 -7.20 -13.64 -21.03
CA LEU A 230 -6.59 -13.42 -19.71
C LEU A 230 -5.08 -13.73 -19.74
N SER A 231 -4.69 -14.83 -20.40
CA SER A 231 -3.28 -15.22 -20.57
C SER A 231 -2.48 -14.16 -21.31
N ILE A 232 -3.06 -13.60 -22.38
CA ILE A 232 -2.44 -12.51 -23.16
C ILE A 232 -2.24 -11.27 -22.29
N ILE A 233 -3.29 -10.85 -21.55
CA ILE A 233 -3.23 -9.68 -20.66
C ILE A 233 -2.11 -9.86 -19.62
N ILE A 234 -2.12 -10.98 -18.89
CA ILE A 234 -1.12 -11.24 -17.84
C ILE A 234 0.29 -11.23 -18.46
N LYS A 235 0.50 -11.89 -19.60
CA LYS A 235 1.79 -11.93 -20.26
C LYS A 235 2.27 -10.54 -20.71
N GLN A 236 1.35 -9.72 -21.21
CA GLN A 236 1.67 -8.35 -21.64
C GLN A 236 2.09 -7.46 -20.47
N GLU A 237 1.39 -7.55 -19.34
CA GLU A 237 1.62 -6.68 -18.19
C GLU A 237 2.78 -7.14 -17.30
N THR A 238 2.87 -8.46 -17.06
CA THR A 238 3.85 -9.01 -16.11
C THR A 238 5.08 -9.59 -16.78
N LYS A 239 5.05 -9.74 -18.12
CA LYS A 239 6.06 -10.46 -18.92
C LYS A 239 6.23 -11.93 -18.50
N GLN A 240 5.25 -12.50 -17.82
CA GLN A 240 5.27 -13.86 -17.30
C GLN A 240 4.10 -14.69 -17.83
N THR A 241 4.25 -16.01 -17.79
CA THR A 241 3.11 -16.91 -18.01
C THR A 241 2.15 -16.85 -16.82
N VAL A 242 0.86 -17.13 -17.05
CA VAL A 242 -0.16 -17.16 -15.98
C VAL A 242 0.25 -18.10 -14.86
N LYS A 243 0.72 -19.32 -15.20
CA LYS A 243 1.17 -20.28 -14.19
C LYS A 243 2.26 -19.71 -13.30
N LYS A 244 3.30 -19.09 -13.90
CA LYS A 244 4.39 -18.47 -13.14
C LYS A 244 3.89 -17.33 -12.27
N TRP A 245 2.94 -16.57 -12.78
CA TRP A 245 2.31 -15.47 -12.06
C TRP A 245 1.49 -15.97 -10.84
N ILE A 246 0.66 -17.03 -11.02
CA ILE A 246 -0.08 -17.66 -9.90
C ILE A 246 0.89 -18.20 -8.85
N GLU A 247 1.93 -18.92 -9.26
CA GLU A 247 2.95 -19.43 -8.34
C GLU A 247 3.63 -18.29 -7.54
N GLN A 248 3.94 -17.18 -8.19
CA GLN A 248 4.53 -16.01 -7.52
C GLN A 248 3.55 -15.35 -6.54
N LYS A 249 2.27 -15.25 -6.92
CA LYS A 249 1.21 -14.76 -6.05
C LYS A 249 1.06 -15.65 -4.81
N THR A 250 0.96 -16.96 -4.99
CA THR A 250 0.89 -17.93 -3.89
C THR A 250 2.09 -17.82 -2.95
N GLU A 251 3.30 -17.76 -3.49
CA GLU A 251 4.53 -17.56 -2.71
C GLU A 251 4.45 -16.28 -1.87
N THR A 252 3.97 -15.20 -2.46
CA THR A 252 3.86 -13.90 -1.79
C THR A 252 2.85 -13.93 -0.67
N ILE A 253 1.68 -14.55 -0.88
CA ILE A 253 0.66 -14.71 0.16
C ILE A 253 1.19 -15.56 1.32
N ILE A 254 1.87 -16.68 1.04
CA ILE A 254 2.50 -17.49 2.08
C ILE A 254 3.51 -16.65 2.89
N LYS A 255 4.34 -15.85 2.23
CA LYS A 255 5.30 -14.95 2.90
C LYS A 255 4.61 -13.96 3.83
N MET A 256 3.48 -13.38 3.42
CA MET A 256 2.70 -12.46 4.26
C MET A 256 2.13 -13.17 5.48
N LEU A 257 1.45 -14.30 5.29
CA LEU A 257 0.82 -15.09 6.37
C LEU A 257 1.84 -15.68 7.36
N LEU A 258 3.08 -15.92 6.93
CA LEU A 258 4.14 -16.40 7.81
C LEU A 258 4.65 -15.35 8.79
N VAL A 259 4.46 -14.06 8.52
CA VAL A 259 5.05 -12.95 9.31
C VAL A 259 4.04 -11.92 9.79
N ASP A 260 2.75 -12.17 9.57
CA ASP A 260 1.69 -11.33 10.11
C ASP A 260 1.55 -11.50 11.64
N GLU A 261 0.74 -10.65 12.24
CA GLU A 261 0.53 -10.64 13.68
C GLU A 261 -0.41 -11.78 14.15
N GLU A 262 -1.16 -12.37 13.24
CA GLU A 262 -2.13 -13.45 13.54
C GLU A 262 -1.45 -14.80 13.75
N ASN A 263 -0.15 -14.91 13.40
CA ASN A 263 0.69 -16.10 13.60
C ASN A 263 0.06 -17.39 13.00
N HIS A 264 -0.45 -17.31 11.79
CA HIS A 264 -1.09 -18.44 11.11
C HIS A 264 -0.27 -19.73 11.18
N THR A 265 -0.94 -20.83 11.49
CA THR A 265 -0.38 -22.18 11.42
C THR A 265 -0.21 -22.63 9.96
N LEU A 266 0.61 -23.65 9.72
CA LEU A 266 0.75 -24.19 8.37
C LEU A 266 -0.54 -24.86 7.85
N ASN A 267 -1.42 -25.32 8.75
CA ASN A 267 -2.75 -25.82 8.36
C ASN A 267 -3.59 -24.67 7.81
N GLU A 268 -3.76 -23.59 8.56
CA GLU A 268 -4.50 -22.41 8.11
C GLU A 268 -3.92 -21.83 6.82
N ILE A 269 -2.59 -21.75 6.71
CA ILE A 269 -1.93 -21.31 5.47
C ILE A 269 -2.28 -22.25 4.31
N SER A 270 -2.28 -23.58 4.53
CA SER A 270 -2.62 -24.52 3.46
C SER A 270 -4.06 -24.36 2.99
N ASP A 271 -4.99 -24.13 3.90
CA ASP A 271 -6.39 -23.87 3.58
C ASP A 271 -6.58 -22.57 2.80
N ILE A 272 -5.94 -21.48 3.26
CA ILE A 272 -6.00 -20.17 2.59
C ILE A 272 -5.44 -20.24 1.17
N VAL A 273 -4.31 -20.94 0.97
CA VAL A 273 -3.67 -21.01 -0.36
C VAL A 273 -4.17 -22.18 -1.21
N GLY A 274 -5.17 -22.94 -0.72
CA GLY A 274 -5.83 -24.02 -1.45
C GLY A 274 -5.00 -25.26 -1.65
N TYR A 275 -4.05 -25.55 -0.77
CA TYR A 275 -3.34 -26.83 -0.75
C TYR A 275 -4.03 -27.84 0.17
N SER A 276 -4.07 -29.09 -0.25
CA SER A 276 -4.74 -30.15 0.51
C SER A 276 -4.02 -30.56 1.80
N SER A 277 -2.79 -30.08 2.03
CA SER A 277 -2.03 -30.38 3.25
C SER A 277 -0.80 -29.48 3.44
N PRO A 278 -0.39 -29.24 4.70
CA PRO A 278 0.82 -28.47 5.03
C PRO A 278 2.11 -28.96 4.36
N PRO A 279 2.36 -30.29 4.20
CA PRO A 279 3.54 -30.74 3.46
C PRO A 279 3.63 -30.24 2.02
N GLN A 280 2.51 -29.97 1.37
CA GLN A 280 2.50 -29.40 0.02
C GLN A 280 2.96 -27.94 0.05
N VAL A 281 2.50 -27.15 1.04
CA VAL A 281 2.96 -25.77 1.28
C VAL A 281 4.46 -25.76 1.52
N VAL A 282 4.97 -26.63 2.40
CA VAL A 282 6.40 -26.73 2.71
C VAL A 282 7.23 -27.03 1.46
N ARG A 283 6.81 -28.03 0.66
CA ARG A 283 7.51 -28.39 -0.58
C ARG A 283 7.47 -27.27 -1.62
N PHE A 284 6.30 -26.66 -1.80
CA PHE A 284 6.14 -25.53 -2.71
C PHE A 284 7.03 -24.37 -2.28
N PHE A 285 6.93 -23.93 -1.03
CA PHE A 285 7.63 -22.78 -0.51
C PHE A 285 9.17 -22.98 -0.55
N LYS A 286 9.65 -24.15 -0.14
CA LYS A 286 11.08 -24.47 -0.19
C LYS A 286 11.63 -24.50 -1.62
N ARG A 287 10.85 -25.05 -2.57
CA ARG A 287 11.23 -25.04 -4.00
C ARG A 287 11.33 -23.60 -4.54
N ARG A 288 10.48 -22.70 -4.07
CA ARG A 288 10.41 -21.32 -4.57
C ARG A 288 11.41 -20.39 -3.93
N THR A 289 11.67 -20.55 -2.65
CA THR A 289 12.47 -19.61 -1.83
C THR A 289 13.82 -20.16 -1.39
N GLY A 290 14.03 -21.46 -1.52
CA GLY A 290 15.21 -22.16 -0.97
C GLY A 290 15.12 -22.48 0.52
N MET A 291 14.15 -21.93 1.25
CA MET A 291 13.95 -22.05 2.70
C MET A 291 12.62 -22.74 3.02
N THR A 292 12.56 -23.40 4.17
CA THR A 292 11.28 -23.86 4.73
C THR A 292 10.47 -22.68 5.26
N PRO A 293 9.13 -22.78 5.35
CA PRO A 293 8.29 -21.77 5.99
C PRO A 293 8.73 -21.39 7.40
N TYR A 294 9.17 -22.38 8.18
CA TYR A 294 9.66 -22.18 9.55
C TYR A 294 10.95 -21.33 9.57
N GLU A 295 11.93 -21.65 8.73
CA GLU A 295 13.19 -20.89 8.61
C GLU A 295 12.91 -19.45 8.19
N TYR A 296 12.06 -19.26 7.20
CA TYR A 296 11.66 -17.94 6.73
C TYR A 296 10.99 -17.11 7.84
N ARG A 297 9.98 -17.69 8.54
CA ARG A 297 9.30 -17.04 9.67
C ARG A 297 10.30 -16.61 10.74
N LYS A 298 11.16 -17.55 11.19
CA LYS A 298 12.16 -17.28 12.21
C LYS A 298 13.08 -16.13 11.81
N GLN A 299 13.62 -16.18 10.59
CA GLN A 299 14.51 -15.15 10.09
C GLN A 299 13.84 -13.78 10.07
N LYS A 300 12.65 -13.70 9.47
CA LYS A 300 11.95 -12.42 9.28
C LYS A 300 11.43 -11.81 10.58
N LEU A 301 11.02 -12.62 11.54
CA LEU A 301 10.65 -12.14 12.87
C LEU A 301 11.88 -11.62 13.66
N MET A 302 13.06 -12.23 13.49
CA MET A 302 14.29 -11.69 14.06
C MET A 302 14.68 -10.35 13.41
N GLU A 303 14.56 -10.23 12.09
CA GLU A 303 14.81 -8.98 11.38
C GLU A 303 13.84 -7.88 11.84
N LYS A 304 12.53 -8.19 12.00
CA LYS A 304 11.54 -7.25 12.55
C LYS A 304 11.92 -6.76 13.96
N LYS A 305 12.33 -7.65 14.86
CA LYS A 305 12.73 -7.25 16.22
C LYS A 305 13.91 -6.29 16.20
N LYS A 306 14.95 -6.58 15.43
CA LYS A 306 16.14 -5.70 15.30
C LYS A 306 15.82 -4.33 14.67
N ALA A 307 14.79 -4.24 13.86
CA ALA A 307 14.38 -2.97 13.23
C ALA A 307 13.57 -2.07 14.18
N ILE A 308 13.08 -2.62 15.30
CA ILE A 308 12.29 -1.88 16.32
C ILE A 308 13.18 -1.41 17.48
N GLU A 309 14.26 -2.16 17.78
CA GLU A 309 15.31 -1.77 18.74
C GLU A 309 16.21 -0.66 18.18
#